data_8f1c82a941514e36423a8d20db7987d6
#
_entry.id   8f1c82a941514e36423a8d20db7987d6
#
_cell.length_a   1.000
_cell.length_b   1.000
_cell.length_c   1.000
_cell.angle_alpha   90.00
_cell.angle_beta   90.00
_cell.angle_gamma   90.00
#
_symmetry.space_group_name_H-M   'P 1'
#
loop_
_entity.id
_entity.type
_entity.pdbx_description
1 polymer ?
#
loop_
_entity_poly.entity_id
_entity_poly.type
_entity_poly.pdbx_seq_one_letter_code
_entity_poly.pdbx_strand_id
1 'polypeptide(L)'
;MDPEEILQLLDARGISQSELARRIDLDQDKLNKSLRGKRKISVKEMEAIKAVLIQEHAQPTRSIPVIGQISAGNWREAIQHPIDAIPMPDSSIPPRAFGLRVSGDSMDLLVDDGALIIVDPDDRVLFNDRYYAVLNADGEATFKQFKTDPARLAPCSTNPAHREIVLGDEFYEVIGRIIWRASRM
;
A
#
# COMPACT_ATOMS: atom_id res chain seq x y z
N MET A 1 -0.12 23.28 -22.67
CA MET A 1 0.67 22.08 -23.01
C MET A 1 1.10 22.22 -24.45
N ASP A 2 2.39 22.27 -24.68
CA ASP A 2 2.99 22.35 -26.02
C ASP A 2 3.48 20.97 -26.50
N PRO A 3 3.91 20.81 -27.76
CA PRO A 3 4.37 19.54 -28.28
C PRO A 3 5.57 18.94 -27.53
N GLU A 4 6.48 19.75 -26.99
CA GLU A 4 7.65 19.30 -26.24
C GLU A 4 7.25 18.73 -24.88
N GLU A 5 6.33 19.42 -24.18
CA GLU A 5 5.75 18.92 -22.93
C GLU A 5 5.04 17.57 -23.13
N ILE A 6 4.32 17.41 -24.26
CA ILE A 6 3.65 16.14 -24.59
C ILE A 6 4.69 15.03 -24.76
N LEU A 7 5.79 15.27 -25.48
CA LEU A 7 6.86 14.29 -25.71
C LEU A 7 7.54 13.90 -24.40
N GLN A 8 7.86 14.87 -23.54
CA GLN A 8 8.46 14.61 -22.21
C GLN A 8 7.53 13.76 -21.33
N LEU A 9 6.22 14.05 -21.34
CA LEU A 9 5.25 13.27 -20.58
C LEU A 9 5.07 11.86 -21.14
N LEU A 10 5.16 11.65 -22.44
CA LEU A 10 5.14 10.33 -23.06
C LEU A 10 6.36 9.50 -22.65
N ASP A 11 7.54 10.10 -22.71
CA ASP A 11 8.79 9.44 -22.33
C ASP A 11 8.81 9.07 -20.84
N ALA A 12 8.46 10.02 -19.98
CA ALA A 12 8.36 9.80 -18.53
C ALA A 12 7.39 8.68 -18.14
N ARG A 13 6.43 8.34 -19.01
CA ARG A 13 5.40 7.31 -18.76
C ARG A 13 5.59 6.04 -19.55
N GLY A 14 6.62 5.96 -20.38
CA GLY A 14 6.83 4.82 -21.26
C GLY A 14 5.72 4.60 -22.30
N ILE A 15 4.93 5.67 -22.63
CA ILE A 15 3.86 5.62 -23.62
C ILE A 15 4.43 5.97 -24.99
N SER A 16 4.30 5.08 -25.97
CA SER A 16 4.71 5.40 -27.32
C SER A 16 3.74 6.36 -28.03
N GLN A 17 4.23 7.11 -29.03
CA GLN A 17 3.38 8.00 -29.84
C GLN A 17 2.27 7.24 -30.57
N SER A 18 2.54 6.00 -31.00
CA SER A 18 1.55 5.13 -31.62
C SER A 18 0.46 4.69 -30.63
N GLU A 19 0.83 4.43 -29.39
CA GLU A 19 -0.11 4.10 -28.33
C GLU A 19 -0.99 5.30 -27.97
N LEU A 20 -0.41 6.51 -27.87
CA LEU A 20 -1.20 7.73 -27.68
C LEU A 20 -2.19 7.94 -28.81
N ALA A 21 -1.74 7.83 -30.09
CA ALA A 21 -2.60 7.98 -31.26
C ALA A 21 -3.81 7.04 -31.21
N ARG A 22 -3.57 5.77 -30.86
CA ARG A 22 -4.62 4.76 -30.71
C ARG A 22 -5.62 5.12 -29.61
N ARG A 23 -5.15 5.60 -28.47
CA ARG A 23 -6.00 5.93 -27.30
C ARG A 23 -6.89 7.15 -27.52
N ILE A 24 -6.43 8.12 -28.36
CA ILE A 24 -7.21 9.32 -28.68
C ILE A 24 -7.97 9.22 -30.01
N ASP A 25 -7.99 8.04 -30.62
CA ASP A 25 -8.61 7.78 -31.94
C ASP A 25 -8.11 8.76 -33.01
N LEU A 26 -6.80 9.01 -33.06
CA LEU A 26 -6.16 9.89 -34.01
C LEU A 26 -5.17 9.11 -34.87
N ASP A 27 -5.15 9.40 -36.19
CA ASP A 27 -4.17 8.84 -37.09
C ASP A 27 -2.73 9.17 -36.63
N GLN A 28 -1.85 8.16 -36.63
CA GLN A 28 -0.49 8.30 -36.14
C GLN A 28 0.34 9.35 -36.90
N ASP A 29 0.18 9.43 -38.21
CA ASP A 29 0.91 10.42 -39.01
C ASP A 29 0.44 11.86 -38.73
N LYS A 30 -0.85 12.04 -38.43
CA LYS A 30 -1.40 13.34 -38.02
C LYS A 30 -0.84 13.73 -36.64
N LEU A 31 -0.79 12.78 -35.68
CA LEU A 31 -0.19 13.05 -34.38
C LEU A 31 1.30 13.38 -34.51
N ASN A 32 2.07 12.61 -35.27
CA ASN A 32 3.47 12.87 -35.50
C ASN A 32 3.76 14.22 -36.12
N LYS A 33 2.93 14.65 -37.11
CA LYS A 33 3.05 15.99 -37.71
C LYS A 33 2.77 17.08 -36.67
N SER A 34 1.82 16.85 -35.79
CA SER A 34 1.47 17.80 -34.72
C SER A 34 2.59 17.91 -33.68
N LEU A 35 3.15 16.78 -33.22
CA LEU A 35 4.24 16.76 -32.26
C LEU A 35 5.55 17.36 -32.81
N ARG A 36 5.75 17.31 -34.12
CA ARG A 36 6.88 17.96 -34.80
C ARG A 36 6.60 19.45 -35.18
N GLY A 37 5.51 20.03 -34.70
CA GLY A 37 5.16 21.41 -34.99
C GLY A 37 4.71 21.70 -36.45
N LYS A 38 4.55 20.66 -37.28
CA LYS A 38 4.15 20.80 -38.70
C LYS A 38 2.64 20.94 -38.90
N ARG A 39 1.84 20.76 -37.85
CA ARG A 39 0.41 20.86 -37.80
C ARG A 39 -0.03 21.39 -36.44
N LYS A 40 -1.02 22.30 -36.41
CA LYS A 40 -1.63 22.72 -35.15
C LYS A 40 -2.48 21.60 -34.56
N ILE A 41 -2.34 21.35 -33.25
CA ILE A 41 -3.23 20.48 -32.49
C ILE A 41 -4.54 21.22 -32.27
N SER A 42 -5.67 20.61 -32.62
CA SER A 42 -6.99 21.20 -32.37
C SER A 42 -7.32 21.15 -30.87
N VAL A 43 -8.27 21.99 -30.43
CA VAL A 43 -8.73 22.01 -29.03
C VAL A 43 -9.21 20.62 -28.59
N LYS A 44 -10.00 19.94 -29.43
CA LYS A 44 -10.53 18.61 -29.17
C LYS A 44 -9.42 17.55 -29.03
N GLU A 45 -8.40 17.60 -29.90
CA GLU A 45 -7.25 16.71 -29.83
C GLU A 45 -6.41 16.99 -28.56
N MET A 46 -6.24 18.26 -28.22
CA MET A 46 -5.52 18.65 -26.99
C MET A 46 -6.25 18.18 -25.75
N GLU A 47 -7.56 18.28 -25.71
CA GLU A 47 -8.37 17.75 -24.61
C GLU A 47 -8.25 16.24 -24.50
N ALA A 48 -8.29 15.51 -25.62
CA ALA A 48 -8.09 14.05 -25.63
C ALA A 48 -6.67 13.67 -25.19
N ILE A 49 -5.63 14.38 -25.66
CA ILE A 49 -4.24 14.18 -25.23
C ILE A 49 -4.12 14.43 -23.72
N LYS A 50 -4.67 15.53 -23.23
CA LYS A 50 -4.67 15.84 -21.78
C LYS A 50 -5.41 14.78 -20.99
N ALA A 51 -6.55 14.30 -21.47
CA ALA A 51 -7.31 13.24 -20.82
C ALA A 51 -6.44 11.98 -20.66
N VAL A 52 -5.75 11.53 -21.69
CA VAL A 52 -4.85 10.37 -21.61
C VAL A 52 -3.65 10.66 -20.71
N LEU A 53 -3.00 11.81 -20.87
CA LEU A 53 -1.79 12.13 -20.13
C LEU A 53 -2.04 12.60 -18.69
N ILE A 54 -3.20 13.16 -18.35
CA ILE A 54 -3.51 13.64 -16.99
C ILE A 54 -4.33 12.62 -16.23
N GLN A 55 -5.29 11.93 -16.87
CA GLN A 55 -6.14 10.93 -16.22
C GLN A 55 -5.41 9.63 -15.87
N GLU A 56 -4.28 9.32 -16.52
CA GLU A 56 -3.45 8.20 -16.03
C GLU A 56 -2.75 8.48 -14.69
N HIS A 57 -2.79 9.72 -14.18
CA HIS A 57 -2.53 9.99 -12.76
C HIS A 57 -3.75 9.74 -11.87
N ALA A 58 -4.93 9.61 -12.44
CA ALA A 58 -6.11 9.08 -11.80
C ALA A 58 -6.30 7.59 -12.18
N GLN A 59 -5.24 6.79 -12.13
CA GLN A 59 -5.45 5.40 -11.73
C GLN A 59 -6.32 5.51 -10.47
N PRO A 60 -7.47 4.81 -10.35
CA PRO A 60 -8.14 4.73 -9.08
C PRO A 60 -7.08 4.29 -8.10
N THR A 61 -6.61 5.24 -7.29
CA THR A 61 -5.54 4.96 -6.33
C THR A 61 -6.16 3.92 -5.46
N ARG A 62 -5.75 2.66 -5.68
CA ARG A 62 -6.28 1.55 -4.90
C ARG A 62 -6.10 1.96 -3.46
N SER A 63 -7.17 2.05 -2.74
CA SER A 63 -7.15 2.37 -1.32
C SER A 63 -6.97 1.09 -0.52
N ILE A 64 -6.19 1.20 0.54
CA ILE A 64 -6.01 0.16 1.52
C ILE A 64 -7.03 0.42 2.61
N PRO A 65 -7.95 -0.53 2.89
CA PRO A 65 -8.88 -0.40 3.98
C PRO A 65 -8.14 -0.38 5.32
N VAL A 66 -8.44 0.58 6.17
CA VAL A 66 -7.94 0.62 7.55
C VAL A 66 -9.00 0.07 8.46
N ILE A 67 -8.70 -0.97 9.20
CA ILE A 67 -9.60 -1.55 10.17
C ILE A 67 -9.30 -1.06 11.58
N GLY A 68 -10.33 -0.99 12.40
CA GLY A 68 -10.23 -0.62 13.79
C GLY A 68 -9.73 -1.76 14.66
N GLN A 69 -10.18 -1.78 15.92
CA GLN A 69 -9.90 -2.91 16.80
C GLN A 69 -10.50 -4.21 16.24
N ILE A 70 -9.69 -5.25 16.24
CA ILE A 70 -10.14 -6.59 15.89
C ILE A 70 -10.80 -7.18 17.13
N SER A 71 -12.12 -7.16 17.18
CA SER A 71 -12.87 -7.76 18.28
C SER A 71 -13.03 -9.26 18.08
N ALA A 72 -12.73 -10.04 19.11
CA ALA A 72 -12.98 -11.49 19.19
C ALA A 72 -12.48 -12.30 17.98
N GLY A 73 -11.34 -11.93 17.41
CA GLY A 73 -10.70 -12.72 16.35
C GLY A 73 -11.29 -12.55 14.93
N ASN A 74 -12.32 -11.72 14.76
CA ASN A 74 -13.01 -11.60 13.48
C ASN A 74 -12.40 -10.50 12.55
N TRP A 75 -11.08 -10.54 12.34
CA TRP A 75 -10.38 -9.59 11.50
C TRP A 75 -10.87 -9.57 10.04
N ARG A 76 -11.37 -10.72 9.53
CA ARG A 76 -11.91 -10.82 8.17
C ARG A 76 -13.20 -10.02 8.00
N GLU A 77 -14.05 -10.00 9.01
CA GLU A 77 -15.26 -9.18 9.03
C GLU A 77 -14.91 -7.70 9.20
N ALA A 78 -13.92 -7.39 10.03
CA ALA A 78 -13.44 -6.01 10.19
C ALA A 78 -12.93 -5.40 8.88
N ILE A 79 -12.34 -6.18 7.97
CA ILE A 79 -11.94 -5.72 6.62
C ILE A 79 -13.15 -5.35 5.76
N GLN A 80 -14.30 -5.99 5.95
CA GLN A 80 -15.53 -5.67 5.22
C GLN A 80 -16.17 -4.36 5.70
N HIS A 81 -15.83 -3.93 6.92
CA HIS A 81 -16.33 -2.71 7.54
C HIS A 81 -15.17 -1.80 7.98
N PRO A 82 -14.38 -1.26 7.03
CA PRO A 82 -13.23 -0.42 7.35
C PRO A 82 -13.69 0.88 8.01
N ILE A 83 -12.90 1.36 8.98
CA ILE A 83 -13.15 2.65 9.62
C ILE A 83 -12.55 3.81 8.84
N ASP A 84 -11.62 3.54 7.94
CA ASP A 84 -10.90 4.52 7.13
C ASP A 84 -10.32 3.84 5.88
N ALA A 85 -9.82 4.62 4.94
CA ALA A 85 -9.10 4.12 3.78
C ALA A 85 -7.96 5.08 3.42
N ILE A 86 -6.79 4.53 3.16
CA ILE A 86 -5.63 5.31 2.75
C ILE A 86 -5.26 5.04 1.29
N PRO A 87 -4.72 6.03 0.57
CA PRO A 87 -4.13 5.77 -0.74
C PRO A 87 -3.01 4.73 -0.61
N MET A 88 -2.93 3.82 -1.56
CA MET A 88 -1.87 2.82 -1.60
C MET A 88 -0.51 3.51 -1.79
N PRO A 89 0.44 3.38 -0.85
CA PRO A 89 1.73 4.08 -0.92
C PRO A 89 2.66 3.51 -1.98
N ASP A 90 2.48 2.26 -2.36
CA ASP A 90 3.33 1.55 -3.31
C ASP A 90 2.53 0.50 -4.09
N SER A 91 2.79 0.37 -5.40
CA SER A 91 2.14 -0.61 -6.28
C SER A 91 2.49 -2.07 -5.95
N SER A 92 3.55 -2.32 -5.18
CA SER A 92 3.96 -3.66 -4.74
C SER A 92 3.10 -4.22 -3.59
N ILE A 93 2.24 -3.39 -2.99
CA ILE A 93 1.38 -3.82 -1.88
C ILE A 93 0.33 -4.82 -2.37
N PRO A 94 0.25 -6.02 -1.73
CA PRO A 94 -0.67 -7.08 -2.15
C PRO A 94 -2.14 -6.66 -2.16
N PRO A 95 -2.96 -7.26 -3.02
CA PRO A 95 -4.38 -6.92 -3.19
C PRO A 95 -5.22 -7.00 -1.92
N ARG A 96 -4.90 -7.91 -1.01
CA ARG A 96 -5.68 -8.16 0.20
C ARG A 96 -5.10 -7.49 1.45
N ALA A 97 -4.02 -6.72 1.27
CA ALA A 97 -3.43 -5.98 2.37
C ALA A 97 -4.41 -4.98 2.98
N PHE A 98 -4.31 -4.81 4.28
CA PHE A 98 -5.12 -3.87 5.05
C PHE A 98 -4.27 -3.11 6.08
N GLY A 99 -4.75 -1.95 6.49
CA GLY A 99 -4.12 -1.10 7.49
C GLY A 99 -4.64 -1.37 8.89
N LEU A 100 -3.75 -1.32 9.87
CA LEU A 100 -4.06 -1.31 11.30
C LEU A 100 -3.45 -0.08 11.96
N ARG A 101 -4.18 0.56 12.87
CA ARG A 101 -3.61 1.57 13.77
C ARG A 101 -2.97 0.88 14.96
N VAL A 102 -1.73 1.24 15.20
CA VAL A 102 -0.98 0.79 16.38
C VAL A 102 -1.57 1.44 17.62
N SER A 103 -1.74 0.66 18.69
CA SER A 103 -2.13 1.15 19.99
C SER A 103 -1.17 0.61 21.06
N GLY A 104 -0.65 1.51 21.87
CA GLY A 104 0.28 1.20 22.93
C GLY A 104 1.75 1.28 22.52
N ASP A 105 2.62 0.88 23.45
CA ASP A 105 4.06 1.09 23.40
C ASP A 105 4.89 -0.19 23.20
N SER A 106 4.24 -1.34 22.97
CA SER A 106 4.96 -2.63 22.88
C SER A 106 5.94 -2.73 21.70
N MET A 107 5.88 -1.77 20.78
CA MET A 107 6.73 -1.70 19.58
C MET A 107 7.25 -0.27 19.34
N ASP A 108 7.40 0.54 20.37
CA ASP A 108 7.77 1.96 20.32
C ASP A 108 9.17 2.23 19.75
N LEU A 109 10.06 1.25 19.79
CA LEU A 109 11.34 1.30 19.07
C LEU A 109 11.22 1.16 17.55
N LEU A 110 10.04 0.77 17.06
CA LEU A 110 9.78 0.57 15.64
C LEU A 110 8.75 1.53 15.08
N VAL A 111 7.65 1.75 15.80
CA VAL A 111 6.54 2.63 15.42
C VAL A 111 5.92 3.28 16.65
N ASP A 112 5.47 4.51 16.50
CA ASP A 112 4.80 5.26 17.56
C ASP A 112 3.35 4.81 17.76
N ASP A 113 2.80 5.12 18.92
CA ASP A 113 1.36 4.99 19.18
C ASP A 113 0.56 5.83 18.17
N GLY A 114 -0.54 5.28 17.65
CA GLY A 114 -1.34 5.87 16.60
C GLY A 114 -0.77 5.75 15.18
N ALA A 115 0.44 5.22 15.01
CA ALA A 115 1.01 4.94 13.69
C ALA A 115 0.17 3.94 12.89
N LEU A 116 0.34 3.96 11.59
CA LEU A 116 -0.33 3.03 10.68
C LEU A 116 0.66 1.96 10.21
N ILE A 117 0.25 0.71 10.29
CA ILE A 117 0.97 -0.42 9.68
C ILE A 117 0.10 -1.08 8.62
N ILE A 118 0.74 -1.66 7.58
CA ILE A 118 0.04 -2.43 6.56
C ILE A 118 0.42 -3.90 6.73
N VAL A 119 -0.61 -4.73 6.77
CA VAL A 119 -0.53 -6.18 6.97
C VAL A 119 -0.88 -6.90 5.67
N ASP A 120 -0.06 -7.86 5.31
CA ASP A 120 -0.35 -8.83 4.26
C ASP A 120 -0.93 -10.11 4.89
N PRO A 121 -2.25 -10.37 4.77
CA PRO A 121 -2.87 -11.54 5.38
C PRO A 121 -2.58 -12.85 4.65
N ASP A 122 -1.99 -12.81 3.47
CA ASP A 122 -1.64 -13.99 2.70
C ASP A 122 -0.22 -14.49 3.02
N ASP A 123 0.62 -13.64 3.67
CA ASP A 123 1.96 -13.99 4.12
C ASP A 123 1.98 -14.24 5.63
N ARG A 124 1.86 -15.51 6.02
CA ARG A 124 1.79 -15.95 7.44
C ARG A 124 2.96 -16.82 7.86
N VAL A 125 3.88 -17.11 6.94
CA VAL A 125 5.06 -17.92 7.26
C VAL A 125 6.02 -17.11 8.10
N LEU A 126 6.39 -17.65 9.25
CA LEU A 126 7.24 -16.96 10.23
C LEU A 126 8.71 -17.05 9.80
N PHE A 127 9.34 -15.90 9.55
CA PHE A 127 10.76 -15.76 9.28
C PHE A 127 11.42 -14.93 10.36
N ASN A 128 12.61 -15.34 10.77
CA ASN A 128 13.38 -14.63 11.79
C ASN A 128 13.50 -13.12 11.46
N ASP A 129 13.40 -12.29 12.49
CA ASP A 129 13.50 -10.83 12.41
C ASP A 129 12.40 -10.13 11.59
N ARG A 130 11.35 -10.83 11.19
CA ARG A 130 10.18 -10.21 10.57
C ARG A 130 9.10 -9.90 11.61
N TYR A 131 8.18 -9.01 11.22
CA TYR A 131 7.12 -8.49 12.08
C TYR A 131 5.77 -9.04 11.63
N TYR A 132 4.96 -9.46 12.59
CA TYR A 132 3.66 -10.08 12.32
C TYR A 132 2.58 -9.51 13.21
N ALA A 133 1.41 -9.26 12.62
CA ALA A 133 0.19 -9.05 13.37
C ALA A 133 -0.32 -10.42 13.85
N VAL A 134 -0.64 -10.52 15.12
CA VAL A 134 -1.11 -11.74 15.76
C VAL A 134 -2.31 -11.45 16.66
N LEU A 135 -3.14 -12.47 16.86
CA LEU A 135 -4.22 -12.47 17.85
C LEU A 135 -3.83 -13.37 19.03
N ASN A 136 -4.10 -12.91 20.25
CA ASN A 136 -4.00 -13.74 21.45
C ASN A 136 -5.28 -14.59 21.64
N ALA A 137 -5.32 -15.39 22.71
CA ALA A 137 -6.46 -16.23 23.04
C ALA A 137 -7.76 -15.43 23.32
N ASP A 138 -7.62 -14.18 23.76
CA ASP A 138 -8.74 -13.27 24.04
C ASP A 138 -9.25 -12.57 22.79
N GLY A 139 -8.63 -12.81 21.62
CA GLY A 139 -8.97 -12.19 20.34
C GLY A 139 -8.45 -10.76 20.20
N GLU A 140 -7.53 -10.33 21.05
CA GLU A 140 -6.90 -9.02 20.95
C GLU A 140 -5.76 -9.05 19.94
N ALA A 141 -5.75 -8.06 19.05
CA ALA A 141 -4.70 -7.91 18.05
C ALA A 141 -3.49 -7.18 18.64
N THR A 142 -2.32 -7.73 18.40
CA THR A 142 -1.04 -7.07 18.67
C THR A 142 -0.08 -7.34 17.52
N PHE A 143 1.05 -6.63 17.45
CA PHE A 143 2.11 -7.05 16.56
C PHE A 143 3.44 -7.18 17.30
N LYS A 144 4.27 -8.10 16.81
CA LYS A 144 5.51 -8.48 17.44
C LYS A 144 6.55 -8.84 16.39
N GLN A 145 7.82 -8.85 16.79
CA GLN A 145 8.90 -9.40 16.01
C GLN A 145 9.02 -10.90 16.26
N PHE A 146 9.06 -11.69 15.19
CA PHE A 146 9.36 -13.11 15.35
C PHE A 146 10.87 -13.34 15.48
N LYS A 147 11.26 -14.14 16.44
CA LYS A 147 12.64 -14.58 16.69
C LYS A 147 12.69 -16.11 16.74
N THR A 148 13.79 -16.66 16.23
CA THR A 148 14.14 -18.07 16.40
C THR A 148 15.05 -18.25 17.62
N ASP A 149 15.21 -19.50 18.08
CA ASP A 149 16.18 -19.93 19.09
C ASP A 149 16.03 -19.28 20.48
N PRO A 150 14.95 -19.51 21.22
CA PRO A 150 13.75 -20.30 20.88
C PRO A 150 12.77 -19.49 20.05
N ALA A 151 11.86 -20.18 19.34
CA ALA A 151 10.82 -19.56 18.56
C ALA A 151 9.87 -18.76 19.47
N ARG A 152 9.79 -17.44 19.25
CA ARG A 152 9.03 -16.51 20.08
C ARG A 152 8.60 -15.25 19.34
N LEU A 153 7.60 -14.59 19.88
CA LEU A 153 7.15 -13.26 19.46
C LEU A 153 7.64 -12.24 20.49
N ALA A 154 8.57 -11.39 20.07
CA ALA A 154 9.24 -10.43 20.94
C ALA A 154 8.68 -9.00 20.75
N PRO A 155 8.49 -8.22 21.81
CA PRO A 155 8.26 -6.79 21.73
C PRO A 155 9.55 -6.08 21.25
N CYS A 156 9.39 -4.93 20.60
CA CYS A 156 10.47 -3.98 20.32
C CYS A 156 10.13 -2.67 21.06
N SER A 157 10.37 -2.66 22.36
CA SER A 157 9.90 -1.57 23.23
C SER A 157 10.98 -1.12 24.22
N THR A 158 10.92 0.16 24.56
CA THR A 158 11.68 0.75 25.67
C THR A 158 11.09 0.34 27.03
N ASN A 159 9.83 -0.11 27.07
CA ASN A 159 9.14 -0.52 28.28
C ASN A 159 9.42 -2.00 28.61
N PRO A 160 10.16 -2.31 29.69
CA PRO A 160 10.51 -3.69 30.05
C PRO A 160 9.34 -4.50 30.59
N ALA A 161 8.16 -3.89 30.77
CA ALA A 161 6.97 -4.61 31.23
C ALA A 161 6.39 -5.54 30.14
N HIS A 162 6.70 -5.28 28.88
CA HIS A 162 6.26 -6.14 27.77
C HIS A 162 7.07 -7.43 27.74
N ARG A 163 6.36 -8.55 27.72
CA ARG A 163 6.97 -9.89 27.73
C ARG A 163 7.00 -10.48 26.32
N GLU A 164 7.98 -11.36 26.11
CA GLU A 164 8.03 -12.25 24.95
C GLU A 164 6.97 -13.34 25.11
N ILE A 165 6.40 -13.77 23.98
CA ILE A 165 5.46 -14.89 23.90
C ILE A 165 6.21 -16.05 23.26
N VAL A 166 6.54 -17.08 24.04
CA VAL A 166 7.19 -18.29 23.52
C VAL A 166 6.17 -19.12 22.76
N LEU A 167 6.53 -19.55 21.56
CA LEU A 167 5.65 -20.35 20.73
C LEU A 167 5.43 -21.74 21.36
N GLY A 168 4.16 -22.09 21.55
CA GLY A 168 3.76 -23.34 22.17
C GLY A 168 3.29 -23.21 23.63
N ASP A 169 3.62 -22.11 24.31
CA ASP A 169 3.18 -21.88 25.70
C ASP A 169 1.79 -21.21 25.75
N GLU A 170 1.50 -20.34 24.79
CA GLU A 170 0.24 -19.62 24.70
C GLU A 170 -0.35 -19.74 23.29
N PHE A 171 -1.69 -19.66 23.20
CA PHE A 171 -2.38 -19.63 21.91
C PHE A 171 -2.21 -18.27 21.27
N TYR A 172 -1.87 -18.25 19.98
CA TYR A 172 -1.94 -17.09 19.12
C TYR A 172 -2.24 -17.51 17.67
N GLU A 173 -2.91 -16.64 16.95
CA GLU A 173 -3.15 -16.77 15.51
C GLU A 173 -2.35 -15.72 14.75
N VAL A 174 -1.57 -16.14 13.75
CA VAL A 174 -0.89 -15.19 12.86
C VAL A 174 -1.89 -14.65 11.86
N ILE A 175 -2.16 -13.35 11.92
CA ILE A 175 -3.04 -12.64 10.97
C ILE A 175 -2.31 -12.42 9.66
N GLY A 176 -1.05 -11.98 9.70
CA GLY A 176 -0.24 -11.71 8.53
C GLY A 176 1.04 -10.96 8.84
N ARG A 177 1.92 -10.86 7.83
CA ARG A 177 3.17 -10.12 7.94
C ARG A 177 2.96 -8.62 7.78
N ILE A 178 3.67 -7.82 8.57
CA ILE A 178 3.71 -6.37 8.42
C ILE A 178 4.71 -6.04 7.32
N ILE A 179 4.22 -5.37 6.28
CA ILE A 179 4.98 -5.07 5.06
C ILE A 179 5.30 -3.59 4.90
N TRP A 180 4.62 -2.72 5.65
CA TRP A 180 4.80 -1.29 5.55
C TRP A 180 4.38 -0.58 6.85
N ARG A 181 4.96 0.58 7.13
CA ARG A 181 4.64 1.43 8.28
C ARG A 181 4.69 2.90 7.92
N ALA A 182 3.82 3.70 8.53
CA ALA A 182 3.89 5.15 8.54
C ALA A 182 3.84 5.67 9.97
N SER A 183 4.76 6.56 10.31
CA SER A 183 4.75 7.33 11.55
C SER A 183 4.70 8.82 11.20
N ARG A 184 4.06 9.61 12.06
CA ARG A 184 4.15 11.07 11.98
C ARG A 184 5.51 11.49 12.54
N MET A 185 6.15 12.45 11.89
CA MET A 185 7.32 13.13 12.43
C MET A 185 6.87 14.27 13.34
#